data_1e3f314dcaf8355ac182bd15f1ddbad0
#
_entry.id   1e3f314dcaf8355ac182bd15f1ddbad0
#
_cell.length_a   1.000
_cell.length_b   1.000
_cell.length_c   1.000
_cell.angle_alpha   90.00
_cell.angle_beta   90.00
_cell.angle_gamma   90.00
#
_symmetry.space_group_name_H-M   'P 1'
#
loop_
_entity.id
_entity.type
_entity.pdbx_description
1 polymer ?
#
loop_
_entity_poly.entity_id
_entity_poly.type
_entity_poly.pdbx_seq_one_letter_code
_entity_poly.pdbx_strand_id
1 'polypeptide(L)'
;MFDSPWRMWRRHWDIRHQPRLFLETLGVLFLAMALPYAIINHLMNAVGWSAFDPVTRIDEQIPFIGWSFIVYLSLYLYYPAAAWFGRKNDVIVREMFAFHQTLFILTWMILIIFIVLPTEIHIRDHIPLEVRSGEGFWGYWYGDFMHKTDNPWNAWPSLHVVQSLLIVLILRRWQVISGYKAVSYTHLTLPTIA
;
A
#
# COMPACT_ATOMS: atom_id res chain seq x y z
N MET A 1 -12.24 -17.70 10.80
CA MET A 1 -10.93 -17.50 11.45
C MET A 1 -10.82 -16.16 12.18
N PHE A 2 -11.57 -15.12 11.81
CA PHE A 2 -11.45 -13.78 12.41
C PHE A 2 -12.76 -13.30 13.04
N ASP A 3 -13.40 -14.16 13.84
CA ASP A 3 -14.71 -13.87 14.43
C ASP A 3 -14.66 -12.92 15.63
N SER A 4 -13.49 -12.70 16.21
CA SER A 4 -13.33 -11.81 17.37
C SER A 4 -12.28 -10.73 17.09
N PRO A 5 -12.65 -9.45 17.07
CA PRO A 5 -11.70 -8.37 16.91
C PRO A 5 -10.77 -8.28 18.13
N TRP A 6 -9.54 -7.80 17.93
CA TRP A 6 -8.60 -7.55 19.01
C TRP A 6 -9.20 -6.65 20.09
N ARG A 7 -8.68 -6.80 21.31
CA ARG A 7 -9.17 -6.03 22.47
C ARG A 7 -9.11 -4.52 22.24
N MET A 8 -8.16 -4.04 21.45
CA MET A 8 -8.04 -2.62 21.07
C MET A 8 -9.27 -2.10 20.32
N TRP A 9 -9.93 -2.92 19.50
CA TRP A 9 -11.12 -2.52 18.74
C TRP A 9 -12.38 -2.51 19.57
N ARG A 10 -12.40 -3.17 20.75
CA ARG A 10 -13.58 -3.19 21.63
C ARG A 10 -14.00 -1.79 22.07
N ARG A 11 -13.03 -0.87 22.27
CA ARG A 11 -13.31 0.54 22.60
C ARG A 11 -14.09 1.25 21.50
N HIS A 12 -13.90 0.83 20.24
CA HIS A 12 -14.49 1.47 19.08
C HIS A 12 -15.84 0.83 18.69
N TRP A 13 -16.22 -0.27 19.36
CA TRP A 13 -17.47 -0.94 19.05
C TRP A 13 -18.69 -0.06 19.33
N ASP A 14 -18.67 0.74 20.40
CA ASP A 14 -19.77 1.62 20.78
C ASP A 14 -19.98 2.78 19.79
N ILE A 15 -18.92 3.17 19.08
CA ILE A 15 -18.96 4.23 18.06
C ILE A 15 -19.04 3.69 16.62
N ARG A 16 -19.32 2.38 16.45
CA ARG A 16 -19.19 1.69 15.16
C ARG A 16 -20.01 2.26 14.01
N HIS A 17 -21.11 2.93 14.31
CA HIS A 17 -21.97 3.60 13.32
C HIS A 17 -21.71 5.11 13.21
N GLN A 18 -20.79 5.65 13.99
CA GLN A 18 -20.45 7.07 13.97
C GLN A 18 -19.37 7.37 12.92
N PRO A 19 -19.39 8.55 12.30
CA PRO A 19 -18.30 8.99 11.39
C PRO A 19 -16.92 9.00 12.07
N ARG A 20 -16.88 9.18 13.37
CA ARG A 20 -15.66 9.19 14.18
C ARG A 20 -14.86 7.89 14.03
N LEU A 21 -15.51 6.72 13.94
CA LEU A 21 -14.83 5.45 13.73
C LEU A 21 -13.99 5.46 12.45
N PHE A 22 -14.50 6.05 11.38
CA PHE A 22 -13.77 6.19 10.12
C PHE A 22 -12.44 6.96 10.32
N LEU A 23 -12.50 8.12 10.97
CA LEU A 23 -11.32 8.94 11.24
C LEU A 23 -10.32 8.24 12.15
N GLU A 24 -10.81 7.58 13.20
CA GLU A 24 -9.95 6.80 14.11
C GLU A 24 -9.29 5.62 13.40
N THR A 25 -10.01 4.92 12.52
CA THR A 25 -9.45 3.84 11.71
C THR A 25 -8.35 4.35 10.79
N LEU A 26 -8.57 5.47 10.09
CA LEU A 26 -7.53 6.09 9.26
C LEU A 26 -6.32 6.53 10.08
N GLY A 27 -6.54 7.09 11.26
CA GLY A 27 -5.47 7.47 12.17
C GLY A 27 -4.62 6.27 12.60
N VAL A 28 -5.26 5.14 12.94
CA VAL A 28 -4.56 3.89 13.26
C VAL A 28 -3.76 3.35 12.07
N LEU A 29 -4.36 3.34 10.87
CA LEU A 29 -3.66 2.92 9.66
C LEU A 29 -2.42 3.77 9.38
N PHE A 30 -2.57 5.09 9.50
CA PHE A 30 -1.45 5.99 9.31
C PHE A 30 -0.34 5.76 10.34
N LEU A 31 -0.66 5.76 11.63
CA LEU A 31 0.33 5.65 12.71
C LEU A 31 0.96 4.26 12.82
N ALA A 32 0.20 3.21 12.51
CA ALA A 32 0.64 1.83 12.70
C ALA A 32 1.19 1.17 11.43
N MET A 33 1.03 1.78 10.25
CA MET A 33 1.46 1.20 8.98
C MET A 33 2.23 2.21 8.12
N ALA A 34 1.64 3.34 7.76
CA ALA A 34 2.27 4.29 6.84
C ALA A 34 3.51 4.96 7.46
N LEU A 35 3.41 5.42 8.70
CA LEU A 35 4.53 6.03 9.39
C LEU A 35 5.70 5.06 9.66
N PRO A 36 5.49 3.83 10.18
CA PRO A 36 6.57 2.84 10.30
C PRO A 36 7.22 2.48 8.96
N TYR A 37 6.41 2.34 7.88
CA TYR A 37 6.95 2.11 6.54
C TYR A 37 7.92 3.24 6.14
N ALA A 38 7.49 4.51 6.24
CA ALA A 38 8.31 5.65 5.89
C ALA A 38 9.61 5.69 6.71
N ILE A 39 9.53 5.46 8.02
CA ILE A 39 10.71 5.41 8.89
C ILE A 39 11.69 4.33 8.45
N ILE A 40 11.20 3.11 8.18
CA ILE A 40 12.06 1.99 7.76
C ILE A 40 12.66 2.26 6.38
N ASN A 41 11.89 2.81 5.42
CA ASN A 41 12.39 3.16 4.09
C ASN A 41 13.54 4.18 4.16
N HIS A 42 13.38 5.25 4.93
CA HIS A 42 14.43 6.24 5.13
C HIS A 42 15.62 5.70 5.93
N LEU A 43 15.37 4.83 6.91
CA LEU A 43 16.43 4.16 7.67
C LEU A 43 17.30 3.28 6.76
N MET A 44 16.68 2.44 5.93
CA MET A 44 17.41 1.58 4.99
C MET A 44 18.23 2.41 4.00
N ASN A 45 17.67 3.49 3.48
CA ASN A 45 18.39 4.41 2.62
C ASN A 45 19.60 5.08 3.34
N ALA A 46 19.46 5.42 4.60
CA ALA A 46 20.54 6.01 5.38
C ALA A 46 21.66 5.02 5.75
N VAL A 47 21.29 3.76 6.00
CA VAL A 47 22.24 2.67 6.31
C VAL A 47 22.99 2.23 5.05
N GLY A 48 22.33 2.27 3.87
CA GLY A 48 22.93 1.90 2.59
C GLY A 48 23.30 0.42 2.47
N TRP A 49 22.67 -0.46 3.25
CA TRP A 49 22.92 -1.88 3.22
C TRP A 49 21.85 -2.60 2.39
N SER A 50 22.22 -2.99 1.17
CA SER A 50 21.37 -3.76 0.27
C SER A 50 21.73 -5.25 0.32
N ALA A 51 20.73 -6.11 0.46
CA ALA A 51 20.91 -7.56 0.40
C ALA A 51 20.88 -8.05 -1.06
N PHE A 52 19.95 -7.55 -1.87
CA PHE A 52 19.86 -7.88 -3.29
C PHE A 52 18.92 -6.90 -4.04
N ASP A 53 19.05 -6.88 -5.37
CA ASP A 53 18.12 -6.23 -6.28
C ASP A 53 17.12 -7.30 -6.79
N PRO A 54 15.81 -7.16 -6.54
CA PRO A 54 14.79 -8.12 -7.00
C PRO A 54 14.40 -7.95 -8.48
N VAL A 55 14.94 -6.96 -9.18
CA VAL A 55 14.63 -6.67 -10.58
C VAL A 55 15.01 -7.84 -11.49
N THR A 56 14.09 -8.23 -12.36
CA THR A 56 14.28 -9.31 -13.33
C THR A 56 14.46 -8.76 -14.74
N ARG A 57 14.94 -9.60 -15.67
CA ARG A 57 15.06 -9.24 -17.09
C ARG A 57 13.70 -8.86 -17.74
N ILE A 58 12.59 -9.31 -17.16
CA ILE A 58 11.25 -8.95 -17.64
C ILE A 58 10.94 -7.51 -17.22
N ASP A 59 11.29 -7.13 -16.00
CA ASP A 59 11.07 -5.78 -15.50
C ASP A 59 11.84 -4.74 -16.32
N GLU A 60 13.07 -5.08 -16.73
CA GLU A 60 13.90 -4.22 -17.59
C GLU A 60 13.30 -3.95 -18.97
N GLN A 61 12.39 -4.80 -19.46
CA GLN A 61 11.71 -4.65 -20.73
C GLN A 61 10.43 -3.80 -20.65
N ILE A 62 9.97 -3.49 -19.45
CA ILE A 62 8.76 -2.70 -19.25
C ILE A 62 9.09 -1.22 -19.50
N PRO A 63 8.46 -0.57 -20.50
CA PRO A 63 8.73 0.84 -20.78
C PRO A 63 8.15 1.72 -19.66
N PHE A 64 8.76 2.88 -19.44
CA PHE A 64 8.19 3.90 -18.57
C PHE A 64 6.85 4.41 -19.12
N ILE A 65 5.80 4.32 -18.32
CA ILE A 65 4.44 4.74 -18.66
C ILE A 65 3.95 5.74 -17.63
N GLY A 66 4.07 7.04 -17.91
CA GLY A 66 3.77 8.10 -16.93
C GLY A 66 2.37 8.03 -16.30
N TRP A 67 1.32 7.75 -17.09
CA TRP A 67 -0.06 7.68 -16.55
C TRP A 67 -0.28 6.53 -15.55
N SER A 68 0.58 5.51 -15.53
CA SER A 68 0.49 4.41 -14.56
C SER A 68 0.59 4.89 -13.11
N PHE A 69 1.21 6.06 -12.90
CA PHE A 69 1.25 6.72 -11.61
C PHE A 69 -0.15 7.01 -11.02
N ILE A 70 -1.12 7.34 -11.86
CA ILE A 70 -2.51 7.56 -11.42
C ILE A 70 -3.09 6.27 -10.83
N VAL A 71 -2.79 5.12 -11.47
CA VAL A 71 -3.22 3.81 -10.98
C VAL A 71 -2.54 3.50 -9.66
N TYR A 72 -1.24 3.75 -9.56
CA TYR A 72 -0.48 3.60 -8.33
C TYR A 72 -1.07 4.44 -7.18
N LEU A 73 -1.33 5.73 -7.40
CA LEU A 73 -1.93 6.61 -6.41
C LEU A 73 -3.36 6.18 -6.02
N SER A 74 -4.09 5.49 -6.90
CA SER A 74 -5.44 5.03 -6.61
C SER A 74 -5.50 4.09 -5.40
N LEU A 75 -4.40 3.41 -5.05
CA LEU A 75 -4.31 2.59 -3.85
C LEU A 75 -4.63 3.39 -2.58
N TYR A 76 -4.19 4.64 -2.51
CA TYR A 76 -4.46 5.51 -1.36
C TYR A 76 -5.95 5.84 -1.17
N LEU A 77 -6.77 5.65 -2.21
CA LEU A 77 -8.24 5.78 -2.13
C LEU A 77 -8.91 4.51 -1.57
N TYR A 78 -8.26 3.36 -1.66
CA TYR A 78 -8.85 2.09 -1.20
C TYR A 78 -8.83 1.95 0.32
N TYR A 79 -7.84 2.47 1.01
CA TYR A 79 -7.82 2.46 2.47
C TYR A 79 -9.03 3.19 3.06
N PRO A 80 -9.29 4.47 2.71
CA PRO A 80 -10.52 5.13 3.15
C PRO A 80 -11.78 4.44 2.65
N ALA A 81 -11.79 3.84 1.45
CA ALA A 81 -12.94 3.10 0.96
C ALA A 81 -13.27 1.90 1.85
N ALA A 82 -12.28 1.07 2.21
CA ALA A 82 -12.49 -0.06 3.11
C ALA A 82 -13.02 0.39 4.49
N ALA A 83 -12.43 1.44 5.07
CA ALA A 83 -12.89 2.00 6.34
C ALA A 83 -14.29 2.61 6.25
N TRP A 84 -14.66 3.21 5.11
CA TRP A 84 -15.96 3.81 4.89
C TRP A 84 -17.07 2.78 4.70
N PHE A 85 -16.89 1.87 3.75
CA PHE A 85 -17.89 0.84 3.43
C PHE A 85 -18.00 -0.25 4.51
N GLY A 86 -16.96 -0.43 5.32
CA GLY A 86 -16.93 -1.34 6.46
C GLY A 86 -17.87 -0.98 7.62
N ARG A 87 -18.58 0.16 7.56
CA ARG A 87 -19.49 0.63 8.63
C ARG A 87 -20.98 0.38 8.37
N LYS A 88 -21.32 -0.39 7.33
CA LYS A 88 -22.70 -0.53 6.84
C LYS A 88 -23.65 -1.20 7.86
N ASN A 89 -23.20 -2.21 8.55
CA ASN A 89 -23.93 -2.95 9.60
C ASN A 89 -22.96 -3.68 10.54
N ASP A 90 -23.46 -4.24 11.63
CA ASP A 90 -22.67 -4.89 12.68
C ASP A 90 -21.82 -6.07 12.16
N VAL A 91 -22.31 -6.85 11.21
CA VAL A 91 -21.58 -7.97 10.62
C VAL A 91 -20.36 -7.42 9.82
N ILE A 92 -20.60 -6.45 8.96
CA ILE A 92 -19.55 -5.82 8.15
C ILE A 92 -18.54 -5.09 9.03
N VAL A 93 -18.97 -4.43 10.11
CA VAL A 93 -18.04 -3.79 11.06
C VAL A 93 -17.11 -4.82 11.71
N ARG A 94 -17.60 -6.00 12.11
CA ARG A 94 -16.75 -7.08 12.63
C ARG A 94 -15.74 -7.55 11.59
N GLU A 95 -16.18 -7.75 10.35
CA GLU A 95 -15.31 -8.12 9.24
C GLU A 95 -14.28 -7.01 8.94
N MET A 96 -14.68 -5.75 9.02
CA MET A 96 -13.77 -4.61 8.87
C MET A 96 -12.67 -4.62 9.93
N PHE A 97 -12.99 -4.86 11.19
CA PHE A 97 -11.98 -4.96 12.23
C PHE A 97 -11.05 -6.15 12.01
N ALA A 98 -11.59 -7.32 11.69
CA ALA A 98 -10.79 -8.50 11.36
C ALA A 98 -9.88 -8.26 10.14
N PHE A 99 -10.39 -7.60 9.12
CA PHE A 99 -9.62 -7.19 7.95
C PHE A 99 -8.45 -6.28 8.32
N HIS A 100 -8.69 -5.22 9.11
CA HIS A 100 -7.63 -4.30 9.52
C HIS A 100 -6.57 -4.98 10.42
N GLN A 101 -6.97 -5.95 11.25
CA GLN A 101 -6.02 -6.78 12.00
C GLN A 101 -5.12 -7.61 11.07
N THR A 102 -5.71 -8.24 10.06
CA THR A 102 -4.97 -9.02 9.07
C THR A 102 -4.02 -8.13 8.28
N LEU A 103 -4.51 -6.97 7.83
CA LEU A 103 -3.71 -5.99 7.12
C LEU A 103 -2.52 -5.51 7.96
N PHE A 104 -2.76 -5.22 9.24
CA PHE A 104 -1.72 -4.84 10.20
C PHE A 104 -0.67 -5.94 10.37
N ILE A 105 -1.09 -7.17 10.64
CA ILE A 105 -0.15 -8.29 10.84
C ILE A 105 0.73 -8.49 9.59
N LEU A 106 0.12 -8.55 8.41
CA LEU A 106 0.87 -8.77 7.16
C LEU A 106 1.80 -7.60 6.85
N THR A 107 1.37 -6.37 7.09
CA THR A 107 2.25 -5.20 6.93
C THR A 107 3.47 -5.30 7.83
N TRP A 108 3.28 -5.60 9.13
CA TRP A 108 4.42 -5.71 10.06
C TRP A 108 5.32 -6.90 9.76
N MET A 109 4.78 -8.02 9.29
CA MET A 109 5.61 -9.14 8.81
C MET A 109 6.52 -8.69 7.65
N ILE A 110 5.98 -7.94 6.70
CA ILE A 110 6.75 -7.41 5.57
C ILE A 110 7.76 -6.35 6.03
N LEU A 111 7.38 -5.46 6.95
CA LEU A 111 8.31 -4.47 7.52
C LEU A 111 9.52 -5.13 8.22
N ILE A 112 9.28 -6.24 8.92
CA ILE A 112 10.37 -7.04 9.50
C ILE A 112 11.28 -7.62 8.41
N ILE A 113 10.69 -8.13 7.31
CA ILE A 113 11.47 -8.64 6.17
C ILE A 113 12.32 -7.51 5.58
N PHE A 114 11.81 -6.30 5.43
CA PHE A 114 12.58 -5.16 4.93
C PHE A 114 13.81 -4.82 5.78
N ILE A 115 13.73 -5.04 7.08
CA ILE A 115 14.87 -4.83 7.99
C ILE A 115 15.87 -5.98 7.88
N VAL A 116 15.39 -7.23 7.83
CA VAL A 116 16.26 -8.43 7.84
C VAL A 116 16.86 -8.71 6.46
N LEU A 117 16.10 -8.44 5.41
CA LEU A 117 16.48 -8.66 4.02
C LEU A 117 16.20 -7.41 3.19
N PRO A 118 16.95 -6.32 3.38
CA PRO A 118 16.72 -5.08 2.66
C PRO A 118 16.97 -5.24 1.17
N THR A 119 16.05 -4.72 0.37
CA THR A 119 16.10 -4.76 -1.09
C THR A 119 16.17 -3.35 -1.63
N GLU A 120 17.04 -3.12 -2.59
CA GLU A 120 17.15 -1.87 -3.34
C GLU A 120 16.92 -2.13 -4.82
N ILE A 121 16.14 -1.27 -5.48
CA ILE A 121 15.87 -1.38 -6.91
C ILE A 121 16.60 -0.32 -7.69
N HIS A 122 17.24 -0.73 -8.80
CA HIS A 122 17.96 0.16 -9.71
C HIS A 122 17.19 0.46 -11.01
N ILE A 123 16.01 -0.16 -11.21
CA ILE A 123 15.21 0.05 -12.43
C ILE A 123 14.78 1.51 -12.63
N ARG A 124 14.77 2.32 -11.57
CA ARG A 124 14.52 3.77 -11.68
C ARG A 124 15.51 4.48 -12.60
N ASP A 125 16.68 3.90 -12.86
CA ASP A 125 17.67 4.42 -13.81
C ASP A 125 17.19 4.32 -15.26
N HIS A 126 16.23 3.47 -15.57
CA HIS A 126 15.60 3.35 -16.89
C HIS A 126 14.52 4.42 -17.16
N ILE A 127 14.11 5.19 -16.13
CA ILE A 127 13.18 6.30 -16.30
C ILE A 127 13.88 7.42 -17.09
N PRO A 128 13.22 8.03 -18.10
CA PRO A 128 13.80 9.12 -18.87
C PRO A 128 14.37 10.24 -17.98
N LEU A 129 15.54 10.76 -18.34
CA LEU A 129 16.24 11.76 -17.54
C LEU A 129 15.39 12.99 -17.24
N GLU A 130 14.62 13.46 -18.22
CA GLU A 130 13.69 14.59 -18.11
C GLU A 130 12.66 14.37 -16.97
N VAL A 131 12.16 13.12 -16.84
CA VAL A 131 11.23 12.77 -15.78
C VAL A 131 11.95 12.70 -14.43
N ARG A 132 13.16 12.14 -14.40
CA ARG A 132 13.95 12.06 -13.15
C ARG A 132 14.40 13.43 -12.64
N SER A 133 14.66 14.37 -13.56
CA SER A 133 15.05 15.75 -13.23
C SER A 133 13.89 16.64 -12.79
N GLY A 134 12.65 16.13 -12.80
CA GLY A 134 11.46 16.90 -12.41
C GLY A 134 10.84 17.71 -13.55
N GLU A 135 11.26 17.51 -14.81
CA GLU A 135 10.74 18.27 -15.94
C GLU A 135 9.37 17.78 -16.41
N GLY A 136 8.48 18.73 -16.69
CA GLY A 136 7.13 18.46 -17.17
C GLY A 136 6.20 17.85 -16.10
N PHE A 137 4.97 17.51 -16.51
CA PHE A 137 3.94 17.01 -15.62
C PHE A 137 4.35 15.71 -14.90
N TRP A 138 4.87 14.74 -15.62
CA TRP A 138 5.29 13.48 -15.02
C TRP A 138 6.59 13.60 -14.21
N GLY A 139 7.48 14.51 -14.60
CA GLY A 139 8.69 14.82 -13.85
C GLY A 139 8.38 15.35 -12.47
N TYR A 140 7.42 16.26 -12.33
CA TYR A 140 6.96 16.74 -11.04
C TYR A 140 6.45 15.60 -10.15
N TRP A 141 5.58 14.74 -10.67
CA TRP A 141 4.96 13.67 -9.88
C TRP A 141 5.92 12.52 -9.54
N TYR A 142 6.73 12.08 -10.50
CA TYR A 142 7.72 11.01 -10.27
C TYR A 142 9.01 11.53 -9.62
N GLY A 143 9.67 12.51 -10.26
CA GLY A 143 10.98 13.00 -9.83
C GLY A 143 10.91 13.79 -8.54
N ASP A 144 10.04 14.80 -8.48
CA ASP A 144 10.00 15.71 -7.33
C ASP A 144 9.13 15.20 -6.18
N PHE A 145 7.99 14.59 -6.45
CA PHE A 145 7.10 14.15 -5.38
C PHE A 145 7.45 12.72 -4.93
N MET A 146 7.32 11.73 -5.82
CA MET A 146 7.41 10.33 -5.43
C MET A 146 8.83 9.93 -5.04
N HIS A 147 9.83 10.19 -5.89
CA HIS A 147 11.20 9.74 -5.63
C HIS A 147 11.87 10.45 -4.44
N LYS A 148 11.38 11.63 -4.05
CA LYS A 148 11.86 12.31 -2.84
C LYS A 148 11.19 11.83 -1.55
N THR A 149 9.98 11.27 -1.66
CA THR A 149 9.23 10.77 -0.50
C THR A 149 9.40 9.28 -0.27
N ASP A 150 9.66 8.51 -1.31
CA ASP A 150 9.82 7.06 -1.28
C ASP A 150 11.14 6.67 -1.95
N ASN A 151 12.11 6.28 -1.14
CA ASN A 151 13.41 5.85 -1.62
C ASN A 151 13.33 4.49 -2.33
N PRO A 152 14.31 4.10 -3.19
CA PRO A 152 14.29 2.86 -3.94
C PRO A 152 14.53 1.60 -3.09
N TRP A 153 14.17 1.66 -1.82
CA TRP A 153 14.31 0.61 -0.84
C TRP A 153 12.98 -0.06 -0.52
N ASN A 154 13.05 -1.26 0.07
CA ASN A 154 11.86 -1.99 0.53
C ASN A 154 10.95 -2.44 -0.63
N ALA A 155 11.56 -2.84 -1.74
CA ALA A 155 10.84 -3.20 -2.95
C ALA A 155 10.22 -4.61 -2.89
N TRP A 156 10.80 -5.53 -2.13
CA TRP A 156 10.35 -6.92 -2.05
C TRP A 156 10.32 -7.46 -0.61
N PRO A 157 9.24 -8.17 -0.20
CA PRO A 157 7.98 -8.38 -0.92
C PRO A 157 7.15 -7.10 -1.04
N SER A 158 6.40 -6.93 -2.14
CA SER A 158 5.67 -5.69 -2.39
C SER A 158 4.49 -5.50 -1.45
N LEU A 159 4.55 -4.47 -0.61
CA LEU A 159 3.43 -4.03 0.23
C LEU A 159 2.22 -3.60 -0.59
N HIS A 160 2.44 -2.92 -1.71
CA HIS A 160 1.37 -2.47 -2.60
C HIS A 160 0.54 -3.63 -3.13
N VAL A 161 1.19 -4.72 -3.55
CA VAL A 161 0.50 -5.92 -4.03
C VAL A 161 -0.29 -6.59 -2.91
N VAL A 162 0.32 -6.80 -1.75
CA VAL A 162 -0.34 -7.47 -0.63
C VAL A 162 -1.54 -6.67 -0.13
N GLN A 163 -1.34 -5.37 0.07
CA GLN A 163 -2.39 -4.50 0.61
C GLN A 163 -3.53 -4.28 -0.39
N SER A 164 -3.22 -4.02 -1.67
CA SER A 164 -4.26 -3.86 -2.70
C SER A 164 -5.08 -5.14 -2.88
N LEU A 165 -4.44 -6.29 -2.88
CA LEU A 165 -5.13 -7.58 -2.98
C LEU A 165 -6.10 -7.78 -1.81
N LEU A 166 -5.65 -7.54 -0.59
CA LEU A 166 -6.49 -7.68 0.60
C LEU A 166 -7.69 -6.72 0.57
N ILE A 167 -7.46 -5.45 0.21
CA ILE A 167 -8.53 -4.46 0.13
C ILE A 167 -9.54 -4.83 -0.97
N VAL A 168 -9.06 -5.25 -2.13
CA VAL A 168 -9.93 -5.70 -3.22
C VAL A 168 -10.77 -6.90 -2.80
N LEU A 169 -10.18 -7.88 -2.13
CA LEU A 169 -10.90 -9.07 -1.66
C LEU A 169 -12.00 -8.71 -0.66
N ILE A 170 -11.73 -7.81 0.30
CA ILE A 170 -12.74 -7.42 1.29
C ILE A 170 -13.86 -6.57 0.67
N LEU A 171 -13.54 -5.61 -0.21
CA LEU A 171 -14.54 -4.81 -0.91
C LEU A 171 -15.41 -5.67 -1.85
N ARG A 172 -14.82 -6.68 -2.49
CA ARG A 172 -15.58 -7.68 -3.26
C ARG A 172 -16.52 -8.48 -2.38
N ARG A 173 -16.04 -8.96 -1.23
CA ARG A 173 -16.85 -9.68 -0.24
C ARG A 173 -18.05 -8.86 0.23
N TRP A 174 -17.87 -7.56 0.42
CA TRP A 174 -18.95 -6.64 0.79
C TRP A 174 -19.82 -6.19 -0.40
N GLN A 175 -19.58 -6.72 -1.58
CA GLN A 175 -20.28 -6.37 -2.82
C GLN A 175 -20.19 -4.88 -3.21
N VAL A 176 -19.13 -4.19 -2.77
CA VAL A 176 -18.85 -2.81 -3.17
C VAL A 176 -18.31 -2.75 -4.60
N ILE A 177 -17.51 -3.75 -5.00
CA ILE A 177 -16.96 -3.89 -6.34
C ILE A 177 -17.34 -5.25 -6.94
N SER A 178 -17.55 -5.27 -8.26
CA SER A 178 -17.79 -6.53 -8.99
C SER A 178 -16.47 -7.29 -9.21
N GLY A 179 -16.56 -8.62 -9.40
CA GLY A 179 -15.39 -9.48 -9.62
C GLY A 179 -14.51 -9.03 -10.80
N TYR A 180 -15.11 -8.51 -11.87
CA TYR A 180 -14.38 -8.01 -13.05
C TYR A 180 -13.50 -6.78 -12.73
N LYS A 181 -14.02 -5.82 -11.97
CA LYS A 181 -13.25 -4.65 -11.54
C LYS A 181 -12.10 -5.02 -10.59
N ALA A 182 -12.30 -6.03 -9.73
CA ALA A 182 -11.30 -6.51 -8.80
C ALA A 182 -10.04 -7.06 -9.51
N VAL A 183 -10.23 -7.86 -10.56
CA VAL A 183 -9.11 -8.44 -11.34
C VAL A 183 -8.32 -7.35 -12.08
N SER A 184 -9.02 -6.38 -12.66
CA SER A 184 -8.38 -5.28 -13.39
C SER A 184 -7.41 -4.49 -12.52
N TYR A 185 -7.75 -4.22 -11.25
CA TYR A 185 -6.89 -3.45 -10.35
C TYR A 185 -5.64 -4.20 -9.90
N THR A 186 -5.74 -5.49 -9.60
CA THR A 186 -4.57 -6.28 -9.20
C THR A 186 -3.55 -6.41 -10.34
N HIS A 187 -4.00 -6.51 -11.58
CA HIS A 187 -3.10 -6.55 -12.74
C HIS A 187 -2.48 -5.21 -13.10
N LEU A 188 -3.20 -4.10 -12.86
CA LEU A 188 -2.71 -2.75 -13.18
C LEU A 188 -1.71 -2.21 -12.14
N THR A 189 -1.73 -2.73 -10.91
CA THR A 189 -0.77 -2.30 -9.87
C THR A 189 0.57 -3.05 -9.93
N LEU A 190 0.64 -4.20 -10.59
CA LEU A 190 1.86 -4.99 -10.70
C LEU A 190 2.98 -4.32 -11.53
N PRO A 191 2.72 -3.67 -12.68
CA PRO A 191 3.78 -3.05 -13.47
C PRO A 191 4.23 -1.68 -12.97
N THR A 192 3.57 -1.08 -12.00
CA THR A 192 3.90 0.26 -11.49
C THR A 192 4.88 0.26 -10.32
N ILE A 193 5.31 -0.92 -9.89
CA ILE A 193 6.19 -1.08 -8.72
C ILE A 193 7.68 -1.06 -9.12
N ALA A 194 7.94 -1.05 -10.41
CA ALA A 194 9.30 -0.92 -10.94
C ALA A 194 9.76 0.53 -10.98
#